data_bb1301c2efc6f5b3b49fa325e732709c
#
_entry.id   bb1301c2efc6f5b3b49fa325e732709c
#
_cell.length_a   1.000
_cell.length_b   1.000
_cell.length_c   1.000
_cell.angle_alpha   90.00
_cell.angle_beta   90.00
_cell.angle_gamma   90.00
#
_symmetry.space_group_name_H-M   'P 1'
#
loop_
_entity.id
_entity.type
_entity.pdbx_description
1 polymer ?
#
loop_
_entity_poly.entity_id
_entity_poly.type
_entity_poly.pdbx_seq_one_letter_code
_entity_poly.pdbx_strand_id
1 'polypeptide(L)'
;NSGNELSFSKFDIAHRIMVQAAYTTPKYWNNWMSTSISVIYNAFSGSRYSLTMNEKSDFNGDGFSGNSLLYIPTESELAKMNFVDEYDKNELVRTAEEGRQAFARWIENDDYAKNHRGQYAVRNSNLSNWEHEINLHLAQTIYNPKGLGKLEFTFDIINFANMLNKKWGVNYSSAYNLSPLTVASLTTDNNGQKTPTYYFNNAK
;
A
#
# COMPACT_ATOMS: atom_id res chain seq x y z
N ASN A 1 0.68 20.81 -10.14
CA ASN A 1 1.46 20.55 -11.36
C ASN A 1 2.41 19.39 -11.11
N SER A 2 1.99 18.19 -11.43
CA SER A 2 2.68 16.95 -11.03
C SER A 2 3.64 16.40 -12.09
N GLY A 3 3.86 17.12 -13.18
CA GLY A 3 4.57 16.57 -14.35
C GLY A 3 6.10 16.68 -14.32
N ASN A 4 6.67 17.67 -13.62
CA ASN A 4 8.09 18.02 -13.75
C ASN A 4 8.86 18.00 -12.41
N GLU A 5 8.27 17.46 -11.35
CA GLU A 5 8.95 17.34 -10.06
C GLU A 5 9.55 15.95 -9.88
N LEU A 6 10.75 15.88 -9.31
CA LEU A 6 11.36 14.62 -8.92
C LEU A 6 10.49 13.96 -7.86
N SER A 7 10.14 12.70 -8.08
CA SER A 7 9.33 11.92 -7.16
C SER A 7 9.87 10.50 -7.02
N PHE A 8 9.40 9.78 -6.03
CA PHE A 8 9.76 8.38 -5.83
C PHE A 8 9.22 7.50 -6.97
N SER A 9 9.97 6.49 -7.37
CA SER A 9 9.47 5.46 -8.27
C SER A 9 8.43 4.60 -7.56
N LYS A 10 7.33 4.26 -8.21
CA LYS A 10 6.35 3.33 -7.63
C LYS A 10 6.87 1.90 -7.47
N PHE A 11 7.98 1.57 -8.14
CA PHE A 11 8.64 0.25 -8.04
C PHE A 11 9.76 0.22 -7.00
N ASP A 12 9.95 1.32 -6.27
CA ASP A 12 10.94 1.40 -5.21
C ASP A 12 10.52 0.56 -4.00
N ILE A 13 11.43 -0.28 -3.53
CA ILE A 13 11.32 -0.99 -2.25
C ILE A 13 12.19 -0.22 -1.26
N ALA A 14 11.57 0.69 -0.49
CA ALA A 14 12.28 1.60 0.41
C ALA A 14 13.10 0.86 1.47
N HIS A 15 12.59 -0.24 2.00
CA HIS A 15 13.22 -1.03 3.05
C HIS A 15 13.02 -2.52 2.81
N ARG A 16 14.09 -3.30 3.00
CA ARG A 16 14.05 -4.75 2.94
C ARG A 16 14.91 -5.37 4.02
N ILE A 17 14.38 -6.38 4.69
CA ILE A 17 15.07 -7.22 5.66
C ILE A 17 15.00 -8.65 5.15
N MET A 18 16.15 -9.32 5.09
CA MET A 18 16.22 -10.74 4.76
C MET A 18 17.03 -11.44 5.84
N VAL A 19 16.46 -12.51 6.41
CA VAL A 19 17.14 -13.37 7.37
C VAL A 19 17.04 -14.80 6.87
N GLN A 20 18.16 -15.51 6.85
CA GLN A 20 18.22 -16.93 6.51
C GLN A 20 18.90 -17.71 7.64
N ALA A 21 18.27 -18.81 8.02
CA ALA A 21 18.87 -19.81 8.90
C ALA A 21 18.80 -21.17 8.24
N ALA A 22 19.91 -21.91 8.29
CA ALA A 22 19.96 -23.26 7.75
C ALA A 22 20.68 -24.18 8.72
N TYR A 23 20.19 -25.38 8.86
CA TYR A 23 20.79 -26.44 9.65
C TYR A 23 20.79 -27.73 8.86
N THR A 24 21.97 -28.39 8.80
CA THR A 24 22.11 -29.72 8.21
C THR A 24 22.58 -30.69 9.29
N THR A 25 21.85 -31.77 9.47
CA THR A 25 22.22 -32.79 10.44
C THR A 25 23.56 -33.45 10.04
N PRO A 26 24.40 -33.89 10.99
CA PRO A 26 25.41 -34.85 10.69
C PRO A 26 24.80 -36.09 9.98
N LYS A 27 25.63 -36.80 9.22
CA LYS A 27 25.14 -38.03 8.61
C LYS A 27 24.69 -39.02 9.70
N TYR A 28 23.52 -39.58 9.53
CA TYR A 28 22.93 -40.56 10.42
C TYR A 28 22.57 -41.85 9.66
N TRP A 29 22.11 -42.88 10.38
CA TRP A 29 21.76 -44.20 9.83
C TRP A 29 22.90 -44.81 9.02
N ASN A 30 24.02 -45.15 9.71
CA ASN A 30 25.24 -45.66 9.09
C ASN A 30 25.84 -44.74 8.00
N ASN A 31 25.75 -43.43 8.19
CA ASN A 31 26.24 -42.43 7.25
C ASN A 31 25.50 -42.37 5.89
N TRP A 32 24.29 -42.93 5.84
CA TRP A 32 23.54 -43.00 4.60
C TRP A 32 22.59 -41.77 4.41
N MET A 33 22.27 -41.09 5.45
CA MET A 33 21.27 -40.02 5.39
C MET A 33 21.75 -38.75 6.06
N SER A 34 21.31 -37.59 5.53
CA SER A 34 21.35 -36.31 6.22
C SER A 34 20.09 -35.49 5.85
N THR A 35 19.62 -34.71 6.78
CA THR A 35 18.47 -33.84 6.60
C THR A 35 18.92 -32.40 6.73
N SER A 36 18.51 -31.55 5.78
CA SER A 36 18.71 -30.10 5.83
C SER A 36 17.36 -29.39 5.99
N ILE A 37 17.35 -28.42 6.88
CA ILE A 37 16.20 -27.51 7.09
C ILE A 37 16.73 -26.11 6.89
N SER A 38 16.07 -25.31 6.06
CA SER A 38 16.38 -23.91 5.87
C SER A 38 15.09 -23.08 5.97
N VAL A 39 15.18 -21.97 6.71
CA VAL A 39 14.11 -20.99 6.85
C VAL A 39 14.61 -19.67 6.31
N ILE A 40 13.83 -19.07 5.43
CA ILE A 40 14.09 -17.73 4.87
C ILE A 40 12.93 -16.83 5.28
N TYR A 41 13.25 -15.80 6.02
CA TYR A 41 12.32 -14.71 6.34
C TYR A 41 12.64 -13.49 5.47
N ASN A 42 11.65 -13.03 4.71
CA ASN A 42 11.69 -11.79 3.96
C ASN A 42 10.69 -10.82 4.55
N ALA A 43 11.12 -9.60 4.84
CA ALA A 43 10.24 -8.49 5.14
C ALA A 43 10.62 -7.30 4.26
N PHE A 44 9.64 -6.64 3.66
CA PHE A 44 9.89 -5.47 2.83
C PHE A 44 8.74 -4.48 2.96
N SER A 45 9.07 -3.20 2.76
CA SER A 45 8.06 -2.15 2.72
C SER A 45 7.11 -2.41 1.55
N GLY A 46 5.83 -2.20 1.77
CA GLY A 46 4.83 -2.34 0.72
C GLY A 46 5.02 -1.35 -0.43
N SER A 47 4.21 -1.48 -1.45
CA SER A 47 4.26 -0.65 -2.65
C SER A 47 4.02 0.83 -2.34
N ARG A 48 4.63 1.71 -3.13
CA ARG A 48 4.39 3.15 -3.04
C ARG A 48 3.07 3.53 -3.69
N TYR A 49 2.40 4.52 -3.12
CA TYR A 49 1.18 5.11 -3.66
C TYR A 49 1.14 6.62 -3.45
N SER A 50 0.29 7.28 -4.23
CA SER A 50 0.04 8.71 -4.16
C SER A 50 -1.30 9.00 -3.49
N LEU A 51 -1.37 10.10 -2.77
CA LEU A 51 -2.65 10.69 -2.38
C LEU A 51 -3.13 11.59 -3.53
N THR A 52 -4.29 11.25 -4.08
CA THR A 52 -4.91 11.98 -5.19
C THR A 52 -6.33 12.42 -4.84
N MET A 53 -6.89 13.29 -5.64
CA MET A 53 -8.32 13.58 -5.64
C MET A 53 -9.03 12.68 -6.66
N ASN A 54 -10.19 12.17 -6.30
CA ASN A 54 -11.06 11.51 -7.27
C ASN A 54 -11.86 12.60 -8.00
N GLU A 55 -11.56 12.78 -9.26
CA GLU A 55 -12.13 13.81 -10.10
C GLU A 55 -12.58 13.23 -11.45
N LYS A 56 -13.70 13.74 -11.96
CA LYS A 56 -14.20 13.36 -13.29
C LYS A 56 -13.67 14.26 -14.39
N SER A 57 -12.98 15.34 -14.02
CA SER A 57 -12.47 16.36 -14.93
C SER A 57 -10.97 16.52 -14.74
N ASP A 58 -10.27 16.93 -15.78
CA ASP A 58 -8.86 17.30 -15.71
C ASP A 58 -8.71 18.62 -14.94
N PHE A 59 -8.26 18.55 -13.70
CA PHE A 59 -8.06 19.69 -12.82
C PHE A 59 -6.71 20.37 -13.00
N ASN A 60 -5.71 19.58 -13.37
CA ASN A 60 -4.33 20.06 -13.48
C ASN A 60 -3.97 20.46 -14.93
N GLY A 61 -4.84 20.21 -15.90
CA GLY A 61 -4.65 20.58 -17.31
C GLY A 61 -3.65 19.70 -18.06
N ASP A 62 -3.43 18.45 -17.59
CA ASP A 62 -2.48 17.52 -18.21
C ASP A 62 -3.13 16.56 -19.21
N GLY A 63 -4.43 16.65 -19.42
CA GLY A 63 -5.21 15.82 -20.33
C GLY A 63 -5.74 14.53 -19.69
N PHE A 64 -5.49 14.30 -18.41
CA PHE A 64 -5.95 13.11 -17.69
C PHE A 64 -6.80 13.50 -16.46
N SER A 65 -7.79 12.69 -16.12
CA SER A 65 -8.60 12.83 -14.90
C SER A 65 -8.19 11.83 -13.84
N GLY A 66 -8.42 12.15 -12.56
CA GLY A 66 -8.18 11.24 -11.42
C GLY A 66 -6.71 11.08 -11.03
N ASN A 67 -5.82 11.93 -11.52
CA ASN A 67 -4.38 11.89 -11.25
C ASN A 67 -3.86 13.12 -10.50
N SER A 68 -4.73 14.12 -10.23
CA SER A 68 -4.34 15.32 -9.50
C SER A 68 -3.98 14.99 -8.05
N LEU A 69 -2.81 15.45 -7.62
CA LEU A 69 -2.34 15.23 -6.25
C LEU A 69 -3.25 15.96 -5.25
N LEU A 70 -3.51 15.29 -4.14
CA LEU A 70 -4.33 15.84 -3.06
C LEU A 70 -3.65 17.06 -2.44
N TYR A 71 -4.36 18.19 -2.38
CA TYR A 71 -4.01 19.27 -1.48
C TYR A 71 -4.51 18.95 -0.08
N ILE A 72 -3.62 18.97 0.90
CA ILE A 72 -3.94 18.67 2.30
C ILE A 72 -4.19 19.99 3.01
N PRO A 73 -5.46 20.37 3.29
CA PRO A 73 -5.77 21.68 3.82
C PRO A 73 -5.30 21.85 5.26
N THR A 74 -4.97 23.08 5.61
CA THR A 74 -4.92 23.51 7.01
C THR A 74 -6.31 23.48 7.63
N GLU A 75 -6.43 23.56 8.95
CA GLU A 75 -7.73 23.59 9.62
C GLU A 75 -8.59 24.78 9.17
N SER A 76 -7.97 25.95 9.01
CA SER A 76 -8.66 27.17 8.56
C SER A 76 -9.13 27.09 7.10
N GLU A 77 -8.41 26.39 6.24
CA GLU A 77 -8.80 26.14 4.85
C GLU A 77 -9.89 25.08 4.77
N LEU A 78 -9.76 23.98 5.56
CA LEU A 78 -10.76 22.93 5.63
C LEU A 78 -12.14 23.48 6.07
N ALA A 79 -12.16 24.42 7.02
CA ALA A 79 -13.38 25.09 7.45
C ALA A 79 -14.08 25.89 6.32
N LYS A 80 -13.32 26.33 5.31
CA LYS A 80 -13.84 27.09 4.16
C LYS A 80 -14.16 26.21 2.95
N MET A 81 -13.79 24.94 2.97
CA MET A 81 -14.09 24.02 1.86
C MET A 81 -15.58 23.75 1.76
N ASN A 82 -16.09 23.72 0.54
CA ASN A 82 -17.50 23.47 0.26
C ASN A 82 -17.76 21.96 0.16
N PHE A 83 -18.17 21.36 1.27
CA PHE A 83 -18.68 20.00 1.27
C PHE A 83 -20.16 19.99 0.89
N VAL A 84 -20.63 18.88 0.30
CA VAL A 84 -22.03 18.65 -0.06
C VAL A 84 -22.52 17.34 0.53
N ASP A 85 -23.83 17.22 0.66
CA ASP A 85 -24.47 16.00 1.11
C ASP A 85 -24.25 14.86 0.11
N GLU A 86 -23.95 13.69 0.61
CA GLU A 86 -23.73 12.48 -0.17
C GLU A 86 -24.99 11.62 -0.17
N TYR A 87 -25.47 11.26 -1.36
CA TYR A 87 -26.65 10.43 -1.56
C TYR A 87 -26.29 9.14 -2.30
N ASP A 88 -26.88 8.01 -1.87
CA ASP A 88 -26.93 6.77 -2.63
C ASP A 88 -28.40 6.44 -2.93
N LYS A 89 -28.77 6.28 -4.21
CA LYS A 89 -30.13 5.96 -4.67
C LYS A 89 -31.22 6.83 -4.04
N ASN A 90 -30.96 8.14 -3.88
CA ASN A 90 -31.79 9.14 -3.22
C ASN A 90 -31.91 9.04 -1.68
N GLU A 91 -31.17 8.16 -1.04
CA GLU A 91 -31.06 8.14 0.42
C GLU A 91 -29.81 8.94 0.87
N LEU A 92 -29.98 9.79 1.88
CA LEU A 92 -28.87 10.54 2.46
C LEU A 92 -27.92 9.57 3.19
N VAL A 93 -26.70 9.45 2.69
CA VAL A 93 -25.64 8.62 3.29
C VAL A 93 -24.85 9.44 4.33
N ARG A 94 -24.57 10.70 3.99
CA ARG A 94 -23.73 11.56 4.84
C ARG A 94 -24.05 13.02 4.54
N THR A 95 -24.17 13.83 5.59
CA THR A 95 -24.30 15.28 5.46
C THR A 95 -22.97 15.93 5.10
N ALA A 96 -22.99 17.14 4.54
CA ALA A 96 -21.83 17.95 4.23
C ALA A 96 -20.89 18.12 5.44
N GLU A 97 -21.47 18.38 6.61
CA GLU A 97 -20.72 18.58 7.85
C GLU A 97 -20.07 17.27 8.35
N GLU A 98 -20.79 16.15 8.31
CA GLU A 98 -20.22 14.84 8.64
C GLU A 98 -19.10 14.46 7.67
N GLY A 99 -19.21 14.80 6.38
CA GLY A 99 -18.18 14.62 5.37
C GLY A 99 -16.92 15.42 5.69
N ARG A 100 -17.06 16.69 6.06
CA ARG A 100 -15.94 17.55 6.48
C ARG A 100 -15.25 17.01 7.72
N GLN A 101 -16.01 16.61 8.74
CA GLN A 101 -15.47 16.03 9.97
C GLN A 101 -14.78 14.69 9.74
N ALA A 102 -15.32 13.86 8.84
CA ALA A 102 -14.72 12.60 8.47
C ALA A 102 -13.36 12.80 7.75
N PHE A 103 -13.28 13.79 6.86
CA PHE A 103 -12.04 14.15 6.20
C PHE A 103 -11.02 14.75 7.19
N ALA A 104 -11.47 15.60 8.13
CA ALA A 104 -10.60 16.11 9.20
C ALA A 104 -9.98 14.97 10.02
N ARG A 105 -10.81 14.01 10.46
CA ARG A 105 -10.34 12.82 11.20
C ARG A 105 -9.41 11.94 10.38
N TRP A 106 -9.67 11.82 9.09
CA TRP A 106 -8.79 11.06 8.20
C TRP A 106 -7.40 11.71 8.13
N ILE A 107 -7.32 13.05 7.97
CA ILE A 107 -6.04 13.77 7.96
C ILE A 107 -5.27 13.55 9.27
N GLU A 108 -5.94 13.62 10.42
CA GLU A 108 -5.30 13.42 11.73
C GLU A 108 -4.77 11.99 11.93
N ASN A 109 -5.44 11.00 11.34
CA ASN A 109 -5.08 9.59 11.48
C ASN A 109 -4.06 9.11 10.44
N ASP A 110 -3.85 9.86 9.36
CA ASP A 110 -2.87 9.52 8.33
C ASP A 110 -1.51 10.14 8.66
N ASP A 111 -0.48 9.30 8.81
CA ASP A 111 0.85 9.73 9.24
C ASP A 111 1.52 10.71 8.27
N TYR A 112 1.21 10.62 7.00
CA TYR A 112 1.73 11.57 6.01
C TYR A 112 0.90 12.86 6.02
N ALA A 113 -0.42 12.77 5.92
CA ALA A 113 -1.29 13.91 5.77
C ALA A 113 -1.21 14.88 6.96
N LYS A 114 -1.20 14.37 8.21
CA LYS A 114 -1.11 15.23 9.40
C LYS A 114 0.16 16.11 9.44
N ASN A 115 1.25 15.63 8.84
CA ASN A 115 2.54 16.33 8.82
C ASN A 115 2.75 17.22 7.59
N HIS A 116 1.82 17.20 6.61
CA HIS A 116 1.91 17.95 5.34
C HIS A 116 0.73 18.88 5.09
N ARG A 117 0.10 19.39 6.17
CA ARG A 117 -1.00 20.36 6.05
C ARG A 117 -0.53 21.65 5.35
N GLY A 118 -1.39 22.21 4.51
CA GLY A 118 -1.11 23.39 3.69
C GLY A 118 -0.26 23.12 2.46
N GLN A 119 -0.10 21.85 2.04
CA GLN A 119 0.74 21.45 0.92
C GLN A 119 0.02 20.44 0.02
N TYR A 120 0.48 20.35 -1.23
CA TYR A 120 0.13 19.24 -2.10
C TYR A 120 0.89 17.97 -1.69
N ALA A 121 0.22 16.84 -1.74
CA ALA A 121 0.87 15.56 -1.56
C ALA A 121 1.95 15.33 -2.62
N VAL A 122 3.06 14.71 -2.24
CA VAL A 122 4.11 14.34 -3.17
C VAL A 122 3.77 12.99 -3.81
N ARG A 123 4.05 12.86 -5.10
CA ARG A 123 3.80 11.63 -5.85
C ARG A 123 4.59 10.47 -5.26
N ASN A 124 3.92 9.32 -5.05
CA ASN A 124 4.51 8.09 -4.53
C ASN A 124 5.23 8.27 -3.17
N SER A 125 4.81 9.23 -2.36
CA SER A 125 5.42 9.49 -1.04
C SER A 125 5.00 8.48 0.02
N ASN A 126 3.84 7.87 -0.12
CA ASN A 126 3.29 6.95 0.85
C ASN A 126 3.72 5.51 0.57
N LEU A 127 3.80 4.70 1.63
CA LEU A 127 4.11 3.29 1.58
C LEU A 127 2.94 2.48 2.13
N SER A 128 2.61 1.40 1.45
CA SER A 128 1.69 0.39 1.98
C SER A 128 2.32 -0.33 3.17
N ASN A 129 1.52 -1.12 3.87
CA ASN A 129 1.98 -1.91 5.00
C ASN A 129 3.13 -2.84 4.61
N TRP A 130 3.98 -3.13 5.59
CA TRP A 130 5.05 -4.13 5.43
C TRP A 130 4.49 -5.48 5.04
N GLU A 131 5.18 -6.12 4.11
CA GLU A 131 4.90 -7.48 3.69
C GLU A 131 5.92 -8.41 4.35
N HIS A 132 5.44 -9.53 4.87
CA HIS A 132 6.25 -10.52 5.59
C HIS A 132 6.03 -11.89 4.98
N GLU A 133 7.10 -12.57 4.63
CA GLU A 133 7.06 -13.89 4.02
C GLU A 133 8.06 -14.82 4.74
N ILE A 134 7.61 -16.01 5.07
CA ILE A 134 8.47 -17.07 5.63
C ILE A 134 8.42 -18.25 4.68
N ASN A 135 9.57 -18.65 4.17
CA ASN A 135 9.71 -19.82 3.32
C ASN A 135 10.48 -20.91 4.06
N LEU A 136 10.02 -22.15 3.96
CA LEU A 136 10.65 -23.32 4.55
C LEU A 136 11.12 -24.25 3.46
N HIS A 137 12.39 -24.61 3.52
CA HIS A 137 13.02 -25.60 2.63
C HIS A 137 13.47 -26.81 3.45
N LEU A 138 13.05 -27.98 3.04
CA LEU A 138 13.43 -29.27 3.62
C LEU A 138 14.15 -30.08 2.53
N ALA A 139 15.32 -30.65 2.83
CA ALA A 139 16.02 -31.56 1.94
C ALA A 139 16.45 -32.83 2.67
N GLN A 140 16.12 -33.96 2.11
CA GLN A 140 16.56 -35.26 2.59
C GLN A 140 17.55 -35.84 1.60
N THR A 141 18.82 -35.98 2.01
CA THR A 141 19.87 -36.57 1.20
C THR A 141 20.10 -38.04 1.60
N ILE A 142 20.13 -38.91 0.62
CA ILE A 142 20.47 -40.32 0.75
C ILE A 142 21.78 -40.55 0.01
N TYR A 143 22.80 -41.01 0.71
CA TYR A 143 24.14 -41.29 0.16
C TYR A 143 24.27 -42.75 -0.25
N ASN A 144 24.87 -42.99 -1.40
CA ASN A 144 25.25 -44.35 -1.75
C ASN A 144 26.45 -44.79 -0.90
N PRO A 145 26.36 -45.91 -0.16
CA PRO A 145 27.46 -46.40 0.69
C PRO A 145 28.73 -46.74 -0.07
N LYS A 146 28.62 -47.01 -1.37
CA LYS A 146 29.77 -47.30 -2.25
C LYS A 146 30.39 -46.05 -2.86
N GLY A 147 29.95 -44.85 -2.46
CA GLY A 147 30.48 -43.57 -2.95
C GLY A 147 30.08 -43.20 -4.39
N LEU A 148 29.14 -43.92 -5.00
CA LEU A 148 28.72 -43.74 -6.39
C LEU A 148 27.70 -42.63 -6.64
N GLY A 149 27.49 -41.76 -5.65
CA GLY A 149 26.55 -40.63 -5.79
C GLY A 149 25.63 -40.43 -4.59
N LYS A 150 24.73 -39.48 -4.72
CA LYS A 150 23.67 -39.18 -3.75
C LYS A 150 22.34 -38.99 -4.46
N LEU A 151 21.25 -39.27 -3.76
CA LEU A 151 19.91 -38.91 -4.13
C LEU A 151 19.40 -37.86 -3.13
N GLU A 152 18.74 -36.81 -3.59
CA GLU A 152 18.23 -35.75 -2.76
C GLU A 152 16.77 -35.49 -3.09
N PHE A 153 15.92 -35.51 -2.07
CA PHE A 153 14.53 -35.13 -2.15
C PHE A 153 14.36 -33.75 -1.47
N THR A 154 13.80 -32.80 -2.18
CA THR A 154 13.55 -31.48 -1.66
C THR A 154 12.05 -31.22 -1.55
N PHE A 155 11.67 -30.47 -0.53
CA PHE A 155 10.31 -30.04 -0.30
C PHE A 155 10.32 -28.58 0.16
N ASP A 156 9.68 -27.72 -0.64
CA ASP A 156 9.62 -26.28 -0.40
C ASP A 156 8.20 -25.86 -0.02
N ILE A 157 8.05 -25.12 1.07
CA ILE A 157 6.81 -24.49 1.46
C ILE A 157 7.01 -22.98 1.34
N ILE A 158 6.38 -22.41 0.34
CA ILE A 158 6.39 -20.96 0.12
C ILE A 158 5.30 -20.35 0.97
N ASN A 159 5.62 -19.22 1.63
CA ASN A 159 4.70 -18.50 2.52
C ASN A 159 4.13 -19.40 3.63
N PHE A 160 5.02 -20.14 4.30
CA PHE A 160 4.68 -21.06 5.40
C PHE A 160 3.86 -20.37 6.51
N ALA A 161 4.12 -19.10 6.77
CA ALA A 161 3.38 -18.34 7.77
C ALA A 161 1.87 -18.27 7.46
N ASN A 162 1.50 -18.12 6.18
CA ASN A 162 0.09 -18.09 5.76
C ASN A 162 -0.61 -19.43 5.97
N MET A 163 0.12 -20.54 5.85
CA MET A 163 -0.40 -21.87 6.15
C MET A 163 -0.77 -22.03 7.62
N LEU A 164 -0.01 -21.41 8.53
CA LEU A 164 -0.28 -21.43 9.98
C LEU A 164 -1.41 -20.48 10.38
N ASN A 165 -1.45 -19.31 9.76
CA ASN A 165 -2.48 -18.30 10.01
C ASN A 165 -2.73 -17.51 8.72
N LYS A 166 -3.97 -17.59 8.21
CA LYS A 166 -4.40 -16.92 6.97
C LYS A 166 -4.28 -15.39 6.97
N LYS A 167 -3.99 -14.77 8.12
CA LYS A 167 -3.73 -13.33 8.25
C LYS A 167 -2.24 -12.98 8.16
N TRP A 168 -1.35 -13.98 8.15
CA TRP A 168 0.08 -13.81 8.04
C TRP A 168 0.54 -13.99 6.60
N GLY A 169 1.61 -13.32 6.22
CA GLY A 169 2.14 -13.41 4.85
C GLY A 169 1.16 -12.94 3.78
N VAL A 170 0.27 -11.99 4.14
CA VAL A 170 -0.69 -11.39 3.20
C VAL A 170 -0.04 -10.18 2.56
N ASN A 171 -0.14 -10.11 1.24
CA ASN A 171 0.24 -8.94 0.47
C ASN A 171 -0.95 -7.96 0.45
N TYR A 172 -0.76 -6.79 1.04
CA TYR A 172 -1.70 -5.67 0.95
C TYR A 172 -1.28 -4.76 -0.20
N SER A 173 -1.69 -5.11 -1.41
CA SER A 173 -1.55 -4.21 -2.54
C SER A 173 -2.53 -3.06 -2.36
N SER A 174 -2.03 -1.86 -2.06
CA SER A 174 -2.86 -0.66 -2.19
C SER A 174 -3.16 -0.41 -3.66
N ALA A 175 -4.37 0.07 -3.95
CA ALA A 175 -4.64 0.69 -5.24
C ALA A 175 -3.53 1.71 -5.53
N TYR A 176 -3.17 1.89 -6.80
CA TYR A 176 -2.06 2.77 -7.20
C TYR A 176 -2.14 4.19 -6.63
N ASN A 177 -3.35 4.66 -6.32
CA ASN A 177 -3.63 5.96 -5.71
C ASN A 177 -4.74 5.81 -4.68
N LEU A 178 -4.60 6.51 -3.57
CA LEU A 178 -5.62 6.65 -2.56
C LEU A 178 -6.28 8.02 -2.72
N SER A 179 -7.59 8.03 -2.96
CA SER A 179 -8.35 9.27 -3.19
C SER A 179 -9.39 9.48 -2.07
N PRO A 180 -8.99 10.09 -0.95
CA PRO A 180 -9.89 10.29 0.19
C PRO A 180 -10.93 11.39 -0.08
N LEU A 181 -10.74 12.21 -1.10
CA LEU A 181 -11.62 13.32 -1.44
C LEU A 181 -12.09 13.18 -2.89
N THR A 182 -13.40 13.31 -3.09
CA THR A 182 -14.00 13.36 -4.42
C THR A 182 -14.54 14.75 -4.71
N VAL A 183 -14.28 15.24 -5.91
CA VAL A 183 -14.90 16.47 -6.41
C VAL A 183 -16.30 16.13 -6.93
N ALA A 184 -17.31 16.62 -6.24
CA ALA A 184 -18.71 16.39 -6.59
C ALA A 184 -19.14 17.24 -7.79
N SER A 185 -18.78 18.53 -7.79
CA SER A 185 -19.08 19.46 -8.89
C SER A 185 -18.08 20.63 -8.92
N LEU A 186 -18.05 21.29 -10.08
CA LEU A 186 -17.36 22.56 -10.28
C LEU A 186 -18.41 23.61 -10.66
N THR A 187 -18.57 24.61 -9.83
CA THR A 187 -19.35 25.79 -10.18
C THR A 187 -18.44 26.90 -10.68
N THR A 188 -18.81 27.53 -11.79
CA THR A 188 -18.08 28.68 -12.32
C THR A 188 -18.88 29.94 -12.03
N ASP A 189 -18.27 30.90 -11.36
CA ASP A 189 -18.90 32.20 -11.08
C ASP A 189 -18.91 33.10 -12.33
N ASN A 190 -19.56 34.27 -12.22
CA ASN A 190 -19.65 35.24 -13.31
C ASN A 190 -18.29 35.82 -13.73
N ASN A 191 -17.25 35.66 -12.93
CA ASN A 191 -15.88 36.11 -13.20
C ASN A 191 -15.00 34.98 -13.80
N GLY A 192 -15.58 33.79 -14.06
CA GLY A 192 -14.86 32.63 -14.57
C GLY A 192 -14.09 31.85 -13.51
N GLN A 193 -14.23 32.20 -12.22
CA GLN A 193 -13.58 31.48 -11.15
C GLN A 193 -14.32 30.16 -10.86
N LYS A 194 -13.58 29.05 -10.87
CA LYS A 194 -14.10 27.71 -10.61
C LYS A 194 -14.01 27.41 -9.12
N THR A 195 -15.15 27.10 -8.50
CA THR A 195 -15.23 26.67 -7.10
C THR A 195 -15.66 25.22 -7.02
N PRO A 196 -14.81 24.32 -6.53
CA PRO A 196 -15.16 22.92 -6.36
C PRO A 196 -16.02 22.68 -5.13
N THR A 197 -16.87 21.67 -5.22
CA THR A 197 -17.57 21.08 -4.07
C THR A 197 -17.08 19.65 -3.86
N TYR A 198 -17.12 19.18 -2.63
CA TYR A 198 -16.47 17.93 -2.27
C TYR A 198 -17.40 17.00 -1.47
N TYR A 199 -17.12 15.69 -1.55
CA TYR A 199 -17.53 14.72 -0.55
C TYR A 199 -16.36 13.80 -0.18
N PHE A 200 -16.41 13.27 1.03
CA PHE A 200 -15.35 12.41 1.55
C PHE A 200 -15.56 10.97 1.13
N ASN A 201 -14.56 10.39 0.46
CA ASN A 201 -14.53 8.96 0.20
C ASN A 201 -14.00 8.21 1.43
N ASN A 202 -14.72 7.17 1.87
CA ASN A 202 -14.16 6.20 2.80
C ASN A 202 -13.09 5.38 2.05
N ALA A 203 -11.93 5.99 1.85
CA ALA A 203 -10.77 5.28 1.36
C ALA A 203 -10.29 4.33 2.48
N LYS A 204 -10.56 3.05 2.30
CA LYS A 204 -10.02 1.96 3.13
C LYS A 204 -8.80 1.37 2.47
#